data_39b6219c2261bf5685cb08eee71672be
#
_entry.id   39b6219c2261bf5685cb08eee71672be
#
_cell.length_a   1.000
_cell.length_b   1.000
_cell.length_c   1.000
_cell.angle_alpha   90.00
_cell.angle_beta   90.00
_cell.angle_gamma   90.00
#
_symmetry.space_group_name_H-M   'P 1'
#
loop_
_entity.id
_entity.type
_entity.pdbx_description
1 polymer ?
#
loop_
_entity_poly.entity_id
_entity_poly.type
_entity_poly.pdbx_seq_one_letter_code
_entity_poly.pdbx_strand_id
1 'polypeptide(L)'
;MAKQNIFDAIVVGSGISGGWAAKELTEKGLKTILLERGRNVEHIKDYEGTEKNPWELEHRNGTTQEDKKNSPIQSKCYAYDEVSKKFFVNDNDHPYNPVKPFDWIRGNHVGGRSLMWGRQSYRWSPLDFESNAKDGHGTDWPIRYNDLAPWYSYVEKFAGISGNRDGLSMLPDGEFMPAMEMNCVEKLVAGELKTKMGRPMIIGRSANHTAKIGTRGPCQFRNKCHQGCPFSGYFSSNAATLPAAFATGNLTLRPDAITTEILYDKETGRAKGVRILDSNTNLTEEYYAKIVFL
;
A
#
# COMPACT_ATOMS: atom_id res chain seq x y z
N MET A 1 33.50 -7.49 -20.15
CA MET A 1 33.22 -6.90 -18.81
C MET A 1 31.73 -6.98 -18.60
N ALA A 2 31.25 -7.68 -17.56
CA ALA A 2 29.84 -7.70 -17.21
C ALA A 2 29.39 -6.25 -16.95
N LYS A 3 28.27 -5.85 -17.55
CA LYS A 3 27.71 -4.52 -17.36
C LYS A 3 27.33 -4.40 -15.90
N GLN A 4 28.07 -3.64 -15.11
CA GLN A 4 27.73 -3.41 -13.72
C GLN A 4 26.37 -2.69 -13.66
N ASN A 5 25.40 -3.28 -12.96
CA ASN A 5 24.09 -2.71 -12.73
C ASN A 5 24.20 -1.61 -11.65
N ILE A 6 24.63 -0.39 -12.05
CA ILE A 6 24.88 0.74 -11.15
C ILE A 6 23.75 1.74 -11.28
N PHE A 7 23.18 2.11 -10.13
CA PHE A 7 22.13 3.12 -9.97
C PHE A 7 22.53 4.14 -8.90
N ASP A 8 21.80 5.24 -8.78
CA ASP A 8 21.97 6.17 -7.66
C ASP A 8 21.27 5.61 -6.40
N ALA A 9 20.12 4.96 -6.61
CA ALA A 9 19.34 4.36 -5.54
C ALA A 9 18.75 2.99 -5.93
N ILE A 10 18.63 2.12 -4.93
CA ILE A 10 17.90 0.85 -5.00
C ILE A 10 16.74 0.93 -4.01
N VAL A 11 15.54 0.57 -4.44
CA VAL A 11 14.36 0.40 -3.59
C VAL A 11 13.92 -1.06 -3.65
N VAL A 12 13.74 -1.69 -2.49
CA VAL A 12 13.31 -3.08 -2.39
C VAL A 12 11.83 -3.14 -2.00
N GLY A 13 11.01 -3.71 -2.89
CA GLY A 13 9.57 -3.82 -2.77
C GLY A 13 8.83 -2.62 -3.35
N SER A 14 7.78 -2.89 -4.13
CA SER A 14 6.96 -1.90 -4.83
C SER A 14 5.64 -1.55 -4.14
N GLY A 15 5.47 -2.02 -2.91
CA GLY A 15 4.31 -1.73 -2.08
C GLY A 15 4.16 -0.24 -1.72
N ILE A 16 3.35 0.07 -0.71
CA ILE A 16 3.08 1.46 -0.32
C ILE A 16 4.39 2.21 -0.03
N SER A 17 5.24 1.69 0.86
CA SER A 17 6.49 2.36 1.26
C SER A 17 7.48 2.51 0.11
N GLY A 18 7.76 1.41 -0.61
CA GLY A 18 8.73 1.46 -1.72
C GLY A 18 8.22 2.26 -2.91
N GLY A 19 6.92 2.25 -3.19
CA GLY A 19 6.32 3.13 -4.20
C GLY A 19 6.55 4.62 -3.90
N TRP A 20 6.41 5.03 -2.64
CA TRP A 20 6.73 6.38 -2.20
C TRP A 20 8.23 6.68 -2.31
N ALA A 21 9.09 5.77 -1.83
CA ALA A 21 10.54 5.95 -1.95
C ALA A 21 10.98 6.10 -3.40
N ALA A 22 10.47 5.25 -4.29
CA ALA A 22 10.77 5.32 -5.72
C ALA A 22 10.34 6.67 -6.33
N LYS A 23 9.11 7.14 -6.01
CA LYS A 23 8.62 8.46 -6.45
C LYS A 23 9.54 9.58 -5.98
N GLU A 24 9.82 9.66 -4.69
CA GLU A 24 10.61 10.74 -4.11
C GLU A 24 12.06 10.77 -4.65
N LEU A 25 12.68 9.61 -4.81
CA LEU A 25 14.05 9.52 -5.32
C LEU A 25 14.12 9.91 -6.80
N THR A 26 13.19 9.43 -7.62
CA THR A 26 13.17 9.70 -9.05
C THR A 26 12.80 11.15 -9.38
N GLU A 27 11.87 11.75 -8.63
CA GLU A 27 11.52 13.17 -8.76
C GLU A 27 12.69 14.10 -8.36
N LYS A 28 13.61 13.62 -7.52
CA LYS A 28 14.89 14.30 -7.22
C LYS A 28 15.98 14.06 -8.27
N GLY A 29 15.66 13.39 -9.37
CA GLY A 29 16.58 13.15 -10.49
C GLY A 29 17.49 11.94 -10.30
N LEU A 30 17.29 11.11 -9.26
CA LEU A 30 18.12 9.95 -9.01
C LEU A 30 17.69 8.77 -9.90
N LYS A 31 18.64 8.17 -10.62
CA LYS A 31 18.41 6.91 -11.35
C LYS A 31 18.17 5.80 -10.36
N THR A 32 16.94 5.36 -10.27
CA THR A 32 16.48 4.42 -9.24
C THR A 32 16.03 3.11 -9.86
N ILE A 33 16.52 2.00 -9.31
CA ILE A 33 15.93 0.68 -9.60
C ILE A 33 15.01 0.28 -8.45
N LEU A 34 13.81 -0.17 -8.82
CA LEU A 34 12.80 -0.70 -7.91
C LEU A 34 12.71 -2.22 -8.14
N LEU A 35 13.10 -2.99 -7.16
CA LEU A 35 13.12 -4.44 -7.16
C LEU A 35 11.85 -4.97 -6.51
N GLU A 36 11.09 -5.78 -7.22
CA GLU A 36 9.89 -6.41 -6.69
C GLU A 36 10.02 -7.94 -6.80
N ARG A 37 9.77 -8.64 -5.67
CA ARG A 37 9.91 -10.10 -5.66
C ARG A 37 8.87 -10.83 -6.50
N GLY A 38 7.69 -10.25 -6.66
CA GLY A 38 6.59 -10.84 -7.39
C GLY A 38 6.49 -10.38 -8.83
N ARG A 39 5.51 -10.96 -9.53
CA ARG A 39 5.23 -10.67 -10.94
C ARG A 39 4.84 -9.21 -11.18
N ASN A 40 4.95 -8.79 -12.41
CA ASN A 40 4.36 -7.51 -12.81
C ASN A 40 2.82 -7.54 -12.70
N VAL A 41 2.25 -6.39 -12.34
CA VAL A 41 0.82 -6.09 -12.41
C VAL A 41 0.67 -4.73 -13.08
N GLU A 42 0.22 -4.74 -14.32
CA GLU A 42 -0.03 -3.53 -15.08
C GLU A 42 -1.37 -2.92 -14.65
N HIS A 43 -1.31 -1.64 -14.27
CA HIS A 43 -2.49 -0.89 -13.84
C HIS A 43 -3.59 -0.92 -14.91
N ILE A 44 -4.82 -1.18 -14.52
CA ILE A 44 -6.02 -1.37 -15.35
C ILE A 44 -5.99 -2.69 -16.13
N LYS A 45 -4.96 -2.97 -16.90
CA LYS A 45 -4.88 -4.12 -17.80
C LYS A 45 -5.05 -5.47 -17.09
N ASP A 46 -4.43 -5.60 -15.90
CA ASP A 46 -4.49 -6.84 -15.12
C ASP A 46 -5.67 -6.91 -14.15
N TYR A 47 -6.61 -5.97 -14.25
CA TYR A 47 -7.82 -5.96 -13.40
C TYR A 47 -8.99 -6.67 -14.07
N GLU A 48 -8.73 -7.86 -14.59
CA GLU A 48 -9.74 -8.70 -15.20
C GLU A 48 -10.93 -8.94 -14.26
N GLY A 49 -12.11 -8.89 -14.80
CA GLY A 49 -13.36 -9.12 -14.07
C GLY A 49 -13.90 -7.91 -13.31
N THR A 50 -13.14 -6.82 -13.16
CA THR A 50 -13.65 -5.64 -12.43
C THR A 50 -14.82 -4.96 -13.13
N GLU A 51 -14.95 -5.12 -14.46
CA GLU A 51 -16.07 -4.57 -15.25
C GLU A 51 -17.23 -5.55 -15.44
N LYS A 52 -17.00 -6.84 -15.14
CA LYS A 52 -18.01 -7.88 -15.22
C LYS A 52 -19.01 -7.78 -14.06
N ASN A 53 -20.25 -8.12 -14.34
CA ASN A 53 -21.26 -8.30 -13.30
C ASN A 53 -21.03 -9.63 -12.54
N PRO A 54 -21.54 -9.79 -11.31
CA PRO A 54 -21.32 -11.03 -10.55
C PRO A 54 -21.78 -12.31 -11.28
N TRP A 55 -22.84 -12.25 -12.09
CA TRP A 55 -23.33 -13.41 -12.85
C TRP A 55 -22.47 -13.78 -14.06
N GLU A 56 -21.55 -12.90 -14.50
CA GLU A 56 -20.60 -13.14 -15.59
C GLU A 56 -19.29 -13.72 -15.07
N LEU A 57 -19.13 -13.77 -13.74
CA LEU A 57 -17.94 -14.29 -13.08
C LEU A 57 -18.18 -15.73 -12.62
N GLU A 58 -17.11 -16.54 -12.66
CA GLU A 58 -17.14 -17.88 -12.10
C GLU A 58 -17.58 -17.81 -10.62
N HIS A 59 -18.34 -18.79 -10.19
CA HIS A 59 -18.90 -18.89 -8.83
C HIS A 59 -19.56 -17.58 -8.34
N ARG A 60 -20.03 -16.71 -9.27
CA ARG A 60 -20.56 -15.37 -8.97
C ARG A 60 -19.61 -14.52 -8.11
N ASN A 61 -18.31 -14.68 -8.35
CA ASN A 61 -17.22 -14.08 -7.60
C ASN A 61 -17.10 -14.59 -6.13
N GLY A 62 -17.73 -15.70 -5.81
CA GLY A 62 -17.68 -16.29 -4.47
C GLY A 62 -16.46 -17.19 -4.27
N THR A 63 -16.02 -17.34 -3.02
CA THR A 63 -14.98 -18.28 -2.62
C THR A 63 -15.54 -19.70 -2.55
N THR A 64 -14.92 -20.66 -3.23
CA THR A 64 -15.33 -22.06 -3.26
C THR A 64 -14.80 -22.86 -2.06
N GLN A 65 -15.28 -24.08 -1.85
CA GLN A 65 -14.74 -25.00 -0.85
C GLN A 65 -13.32 -25.44 -1.20
N GLU A 66 -13.00 -25.53 -2.49
CA GLU A 66 -11.67 -25.83 -2.99
C GLU A 66 -10.71 -24.69 -2.68
N ASP A 67 -11.10 -23.44 -2.91
CA ASP A 67 -10.31 -22.26 -2.51
C ASP A 67 -10.01 -22.26 -1.02
N LYS A 68 -11.00 -22.56 -0.18
CA LYS A 68 -10.82 -22.66 1.28
C LYS A 68 -9.86 -23.77 1.70
N LYS A 69 -9.85 -24.88 0.97
CA LYS A 69 -8.94 -25.99 1.20
C LYS A 69 -7.50 -25.65 0.75
N ASN A 70 -7.36 -25.02 -0.41
CA ASN A 70 -6.07 -24.72 -1.02
C ASN A 70 -5.41 -23.43 -0.47
N SER A 71 -6.22 -22.53 0.06
CA SER A 71 -5.77 -21.24 0.63
C SER A 71 -6.45 -20.96 1.97
N PRO A 72 -6.24 -21.80 3.00
CA PRO A 72 -7.02 -21.74 4.25
C PRO A 72 -6.79 -20.46 5.05
N ILE A 73 -5.65 -19.82 4.89
CA ILE A 73 -5.32 -18.53 5.54
C ILE A 73 -5.89 -17.38 4.72
N GLN A 74 -5.58 -17.33 3.42
CA GLN A 74 -5.95 -16.24 2.52
C GLN A 74 -7.47 -16.12 2.37
N SER A 75 -8.19 -17.25 2.31
CA SER A 75 -9.64 -17.27 2.16
C SER A 75 -10.42 -16.70 3.38
N LYS A 76 -9.74 -16.48 4.51
CA LYS A 76 -10.30 -15.74 5.65
C LYS A 76 -10.35 -14.23 5.42
N CYS A 77 -9.58 -13.70 4.46
CA CYS A 77 -9.54 -12.28 4.17
C CYS A 77 -10.82 -11.85 3.44
N TYR A 78 -11.45 -10.77 3.91
CA TYR A 78 -12.65 -10.20 3.27
C TYR A 78 -12.44 -9.82 1.80
N ALA A 79 -11.20 -9.57 1.40
CA ALA A 79 -10.82 -9.17 0.06
C ALA A 79 -10.46 -10.36 -0.85
N TYR A 80 -10.57 -11.59 -0.35
CA TYR A 80 -10.28 -12.81 -1.12
C TYR A 80 -11.56 -13.31 -1.78
N ASP A 81 -11.59 -13.25 -3.10
CA ASP A 81 -12.69 -13.73 -3.94
C ASP A 81 -12.15 -14.32 -5.27
N GLU A 82 -13.02 -14.78 -6.15
CA GLU A 82 -12.65 -15.40 -7.42
C GLU A 82 -11.73 -14.50 -8.27
N VAL A 83 -12.04 -13.21 -8.34
CA VAL A 83 -11.26 -12.25 -9.15
C VAL A 83 -9.97 -11.83 -8.46
N SER A 84 -10.00 -11.65 -7.14
CA SER A 84 -8.87 -11.12 -6.37
C SER A 84 -7.89 -12.18 -5.90
N LYS A 85 -8.27 -13.47 -5.85
CA LYS A 85 -7.39 -14.55 -5.34
C LYS A 85 -6.01 -14.59 -5.98
N LYS A 86 -5.89 -14.20 -7.25
CA LYS A 86 -4.62 -14.08 -8.00
C LYS A 86 -3.63 -13.05 -7.45
N PHE A 87 -4.06 -12.15 -6.57
CA PHE A 87 -3.22 -11.16 -5.89
C PHE A 87 -2.70 -11.63 -4.53
N PHE A 88 -3.18 -12.76 -4.05
CA PHE A 88 -2.74 -13.37 -2.80
C PHE A 88 -1.65 -14.40 -3.05
N VAL A 89 -0.70 -14.46 -2.12
CA VAL A 89 0.31 -15.52 -2.12
C VAL A 89 -0.32 -16.80 -1.57
N ASN A 90 -0.17 -17.91 -2.31
CA ASN A 90 -0.55 -19.23 -1.81
C ASN A 90 0.59 -19.78 -0.92
N ASP A 91 0.27 -20.21 0.29
CA ASP A 91 1.25 -20.74 1.23
C ASP A 91 1.75 -22.14 0.84
N ASN A 92 1.06 -22.86 -0.04
CA ASN A 92 1.57 -24.10 -0.61
C ASN A 92 2.78 -23.86 -1.53
N ASP A 93 2.79 -22.74 -2.26
CA ASP A 93 3.88 -22.37 -3.17
C ASP A 93 5.00 -21.62 -2.43
N HIS A 94 4.61 -20.87 -1.39
CA HIS A 94 5.52 -20.03 -0.59
C HIS A 94 5.29 -20.28 0.91
N PRO A 95 5.68 -21.43 1.42
CA PRO A 95 5.41 -21.78 2.82
C PRO A 95 6.17 -20.85 3.79
N TYR A 96 5.62 -20.70 4.98
CA TYR A 96 6.29 -20.08 6.12
C TYR A 96 6.05 -20.90 7.38
N ASN A 97 6.95 -20.78 8.34
CA ASN A 97 6.84 -21.49 9.61
C ASN A 97 6.64 -20.48 10.74
N PRO A 98 5.39 -20.34 11.27
CA PRO A 98 5.14 -19.40 12.36
C PRO A 98 5.64 -20.00 13.68
N VAL A 99 6.49 -19.26 14.40
CA VAL A 99 6.94 -19.64 15.75
C VAL A 99 5.80 -19.52 16.78
N LYS A 100 4.89 -18.58 16.56
CA LYS A 100 3.63 -18.41 17.28
C LYS A 100 2.50 -18.35 16.26
N PRO A 101 1.24 -18.68 16.63
CA PRO A 101 0.11 -18.61 15.71
C PRO A 101 0.03 -17.27 15.00
N PHE A 102 0.11 -17.27 13.67
CA PHE A 102 0.10 -16.08 12.84
C PHE A 102 -0.41 -16.38 11.42
N ASP A 103 -1.44 -15.67 11.01
CA ASP A 103 -2.00 -15.75 9.67
C ASP A 103 -1.33 -14.68 8.78
N TRP A 104 -0.36 -15.10 7.97
CA TRP A 104 0.39 -14.17 7.12
C TRP A 104 -0.22 -14.01 5.72
N ILE A 105 -1.09 -13.03 5.55
CA ILE A 105 -1.71 -12.71 4.27
C ILE A 105 -0.79 -11.76 3.49
N ARG A 106 -0.29 -12.22 2.35
CA ARG A 106 0.73 -11.55 1.52
C ARG A 106 0.24 -11.33 0.10
N GLY A 107 0.83 -10.33 -0.59
CA GLY A 107 0.67 -10.12 -2.03
C GLY A 107 2.04 -9.87 -2.65
N ASN A 108 2.57 -10.85 -3.39
CA ASN A 108 3.86 -10.75 -4.08
C ASN A 108 3.61 -10.36 -5.54
N HIS A 109 3.48 -9.09 -5.79
CA HIS A 109 3.31 -8.50 -7.11
C HIS A 109 3.62 -7.00 -7.06
N VAL A 110 3.86 -6.40 -8.22
CA VAL A 110 4.05 -4.95 -8.32
C VAL A 110 2.85 -4.21 -7.71
N GLY A 111 3.16 -3.26 -6.83
CA GLY A 111 2.18 -2.52 -6.03
C GLY A 111 1.84 -3.18 -4.69
N GLY A 112 2.13 -4.47 -4.52
CA GLY A 112 1.90 -5.21 -3.29
C GLY A 112 0.49 -5.03 -2.75
N ARG A 113 0.34 -5.04 -1.45
CA ARG A 113 -0.96 -4.91 -0.80
C ARG A 113 -1.64 -3.55 -0.94
N SER A 114 -0.97 -2.54 -1.53
CA SER A 114 -1.62 -1.27 -1.85
C SER A 114 -2.81 -1.43 -2.81
N LEU A 115 -2.83 -2.53 -3.58
CA LEU A 115 -3.95 -2.86 -4.47
C LEU A 115 -5.21 -3.28 -3.72
N MET A 116 -5.06 -3.96 -2.56
CA MET A 116 -6.14 -4.65 -1.84
C MET A 116 -6.41 -4.13 -0.43
N TRP A 117 -5.81 -3.01 -0.03
CA TRP A 117 -5.93 -2.50 1.34
C TRP A 117 -7.30 -1.87 1.64
N GLY A 118 -7.60 -1.62 2.91
CA GLY A 118 -8.89 -1.05 3.34
C GLY A 118 -9.06 0.45 3.09
N ARG A 119 -8.04 1.15 2.67
CA ARG A 119 -8.00 2.59 2.34
C ARG A 119 -8.25 3.54 3.52
N GLN A 120 -8.45 3.02 4.72
CA GLN A 120 -8.55 3.84 5.92
C GLN A 120 -7.24 4.60 6.16
N SER A 121 -7.34 5.90 6.39
CA SER A 121 -6.17 6.78 6.41
C SER A 121 -6.33 7.84 7.50
N TYR A 122 -5.71 7.57 8.64
CA TYR A 122 -5.76 8.45 9.81
C TYR A 122 -4.36 8.90 10.20
N ARG A 123 -4.25 10.13 10.69
CA ARG A 123 -3.05 10.60 11.37
C ARG A 123 -3.00 9.98 12.76
N TRP A 124 -1.84 9.61 13.21
CA TRP A 124 -1.59 9.35 14.61
C TRP A 124 -1.69 10.66 15.39
N SER A 125 -2.27 10.60 16.59
CA SER A 125 -2.38 11.75 17.49
C SER A 125 -1.09 11.97 18.28
N PRO A 126 -0.91 13.12 18.94
CA PRO A 126 0.18 13.29 19.88
C PRO A 126 0.27 12.17 20.93
N LEU A 127 -0.89 11.66 21.39
CA LEU A 127 -0.94 10.56 22.36
C LEU A 127 -0.28 9.28 21.85
N ASP A 128 -0.45 8.94 20.56
CA ASP A 128 0.15 7.73 19.97
C ASP A 128 1.68 7.79 20.02
N PHE A 129 2.28 8.96 19.88
CA PHE A 129 3.74 9.16 19.98
C PHE A 129 4.26 9.23 21.42
N GLU A 130 3.42 9.58 22.38
CA GLU A 130 3.81 9.83 23.76
C GLU A 130 3.39 8.71 24.72
N SER A 131 2.58 7.75 24.26
CA SER A 131 1.97 6.72 25.11
C SER A 131 3.01 5.93 25.91
N ASN A 132 4.08 5.45 25.27
CA ASN A 132 5.13 4.69 25.95
C ASN A 132 5.79 5.51 27.07
N ALA A 133 6.09 6.79 26.84
CA ALA A 133 6.66 7.67 27.85
C ALA A 133 5.68 7.94 29.00
N LYS A 134 4.39 8.11 28.69
CA LYS A 134 3.34 8.38 29.69
C LYS A 134 3.01 7.15 30.54
N ASP A 135 2.97 5.98 29.93
CA ASP A 135 2.63 4.73 30.60
C ASP A 135 3.85 4.10 31.30
N GLY A 136 5.06 4.55 30.99
CA GLY A 136 6.31 4.01 31.54
C GLY A 136 6.66 2.62 31.01
N HIS A 137 6.08 2.21 29.86
CA HIS A 137 6.32 0.91 29.25
C HIS A 137 6.92 1.06 27.86
N GLY A 138 7.84 0.14 27.50
CA GLY A 138 8.52 0.13 26.20
C GLY A 138 9.52 1.27 26.04
N THR A 139 9.81 1.62 24.80
CA THR A 139 10.75 2.70 24.44
C THR A 139 9.98 3.88 23.90
N ASP A 140 10.29 5.09 24.40
CA ASP A 140 9.71 6.33 23.87
C ASP A 140 10.11 6.54 22.41
N TRP A 141 9.20 7.10 21.61
CA TRP A 141 9.48 7.46 20.24
C TRP A 141 10.44 8.65 20.18
N PRO A 142 11.48 8.63 19.31
CA PRO A 142 12.40 9.75 19.15
C PRO A 142 11.80 10.93 18.38
N ILE A 143 10.56 10.81 17.93
CA ILE A 143 9.79 11.78 17.13
C ILE A 143 8.45 12.08 17.81
N ARG A 144 7.86 13.21 17.45
CA ARG A 144 6.55 13.67 17.91
C ARG A 144 5.63 13.99 16.74
N TYR A 145 4.34 14.17 17.01
CA TYR A 145 3.34 14.49 15.99
C TYR A 145 3.76 15.68 15.10
N ASN A 146 4.30 16.74 15.69
CA ASN A 146 4.67 17.94 14.95
C ASN A 146 5.80 17.70 13.94
N ASP A 147 6.67 16.72 14.19
CA ASP A 147 7.75 16.35 13.26
C ASP A 147 7.18 15.71 11.98
N LEU A 148 6.03 15.04 12.10
CA LEU A 148 5.36 14.35 10.98
C LEU A 148 4.19 15.11 10.38
N ALA A 149 3.63 16.11 11.05
CA ALA A 149 2.44 16.82 10.59
C ALA A 149 2.56 17.39 9.15
N PRO A 150 3.69 18.00 8.73
CA PRO A 150 3.89 18.46 7.35
C PRO A 150 3.90 17.29 6.34
N TRP A 151 4.48 16.16 6.72
CA TRP A 151 4.55 14.97 5.87
C TRP A 151 3.20 14.30 5.72
N TYR A 152 2.38 14.26 6.78
CA TYR A 152 0.98 13.85 6.66
C TYR A 152 0.23 14.70 5.63
N SER A 153 0.36 16.02 5.71
CA SER A 153 -0.28 16.94 4.75
C SER A 153 0.20 16.71 3.31
N TYR A 154 1.50 16.47 3.13
CA TYR A 154 2.07 16.16 1.83
C TYR A 154 1.49 14.85 1.25
N VAL A 155 1.47 13.79 2.06
CA VAL A 155 0.94 12.48 1.66
C VAL A 155 -0.56 12.54 1.38
N GLU A 156 -1.34 13.20 2.23
CA GLU A 156 -2.79 13.33 2.08
C GLU A 156 -3.18 14.01 0.77
N LYS A 157 -2.50 15.10 0.41
CA LYS A 157 -2.72 15.81 -0.86
C LYS A 157 -2.42 14.94 -2.06
N PHE A 158 -1.28 14.25 -2.06
CA PHE A 158 -0.88 13.41 -3.19
C PHE A 158 -1.72 12.14 -3.27
N ALA A 159 -1.95 11.47 -2.15
CA ALA A 159 -2.78 10.26 -2.11
C ALA A 159 -4.24 10.54 -2.44
N GLY A 160 -4.74 11.72 -2.15
CA GLY A 160 -6.14 12.10 -2.34
C GLY A 160 -7.02 11.54 -1.23
N ILE A 161 -6.67 11.84 0.03
CA ILE A 161 -7.48 11.41 1.17
C ILE A 161 -8.75 12.25 1.23
N SER A 162 -9.91 11.62 1.29
CA SER A 162 -11.20 12.25 1.52
C SER A 162 -11.56 12.24 3.00
N GLY A 163 -12.17 13.29 3.51
CA GLY A 163 -12.55 13.38 4.92
C GLY A 163 -12.97 14.79 5.33
N ASN A 164 -13.37 14.92 6.58
CA ASN A 164 -13.71 16.20 7.21
C ASN A 164 -12.65 16.61 8.21
N ARG A 165 -12.58 17.92 8.46
CA ARG A 165 -11.89 18.49 9.62
C ARG A 165 -12.89 18.56 10.77
N ASP A 166 -12.81 17.60 11.69
CA ASP A 166 -13.80 17.41 12.73
C ASP A 166 -13.40 18.05 14.07
N GLY A 167 -12.18 18.60 14.17
CA GLY A 167 -11.67 19.26 15.36
C GLY A 167 -11.48 18.33 16.58
N LEU A 168 -11.26 17.04 16.35
CA LEU A 168 -11.11 16.04 17.40
C LEU A 168 -9.65 15.93 17.83
N SER A 169 -9.37 16.11 19.11
CA SER A 169 -8.01 16.04 19.66
C SER A 169 -7.33 14.68 19.44
N MET A 170 -8.13 13.60 19.47
CA MET A 170 -7.64 12.23 19.24
C MET A 170 -7.47 11.88 17.75
N LEU A 171 -7.95 12.74 16.87
CA LEU A 171 -7.92 12.54 15.41
C LEU A 171 -7.55 13.86 14.74
N PRO A 172 -6.26 14.21 14.69
CA PRO A 172 -5.80 15.49 14.16
C PRO A 172 -6.32 15.76 12.76
N ASP A 173 -6.71 16.99 12.50
CA ASP A 173 -7.17 17.41 11.18
C ASP A 173 -6.04 17.46 10.16
N GLY A 174 -6.39 17.26 8.89
CA GLY A 174 -5.48 17.16 7.77
C GLY A 174 -5.90 17.93 6.54
N GLU A 175 -5.28 17.60 5.42
CA GLU A 175 -5.51 18.20 4.11
C GLU A 175 -6.32 17.23 3.23
N PHE A 176 -7.65 17.35 3.33
CA PHE A 176 -8.56 16.37 2.73
C PHE A 176 -9.27 16.89 1.48
N MET A 177 -9.57 15.97 0.56
CA MET A 177 -10.65 16.15 -0.40
C MET A 177 -11.99 16.18 0.34
N PRO A 178 -13.07 16.70 -0.26
CA PRO A 178 -14.40 16.63 0.33
C PRO A 178 -14.72 15.22 0.84
N ALA A 179 -15.33 15.12 2.01
CA ALA A 179 -15.73 13.83 2.56
C ALA A 179 -16.80 13.16 1.70
N MET A 180 -16.89 11.84 1.77
CA MET A 180 -18.08 11.13 1.32
C MET A 180 -19.27 11.52 2.21
N GLU A 181 -20.48 11.50 1.64
CA GLU A 181 -21.67 11.79 2.42
C GLU A 181 -22.12 10.59 3.24
N MET A 182 -22.63 10.86 4.43
CA MET A 182 -23.35 9.87 5.22
C MET A 182 -24.70 9.53 4.55
N ASN A 183 -25.06 8.27 4.57
CA ASN A 183 -26.41 7.85 4.16
C ASN A 183 -27.46 8.27 5.19
N CYS A 184 -28.75 8.05 4.89
CA CYS A 184 -29.85 8.50 5.75
C CYS A 184 -29.84 7.85 7.15
N VAL A 185 -29.44 6.59 7.26
CA VAL A 185 -29.35 5.88 8.55
C VAL A 185 -28.17 6.42 9.37
N GLU A 186 -27.02 6.62 8.73
CA GLU A 186 -25.84 7.18 9.37
C GLU A 186 -26.10 8.60 9.91
N LYS A 187 -26.80 9.46 9.13
CA LYS A 187 -27.21 10.81 9.56
C LYS A 187 -28.13 10.75 10.79
N LEU A 188 -29.09 9.83 10.79
CA LEU A 188 -30.00 9.63 11.95
C LEU A 188 -29.22 9.21 13.18
N VAL A 189 -28.38 8.17 13.07
CA VAL A 189 -27.57 7.65 14.18
C VAL A 189 -26.61 8.70 14.71
N ALA A 190 -25.94 9.46 13.83
CA ALA A 190 -25.04 10.54 14.21
C ALA A 190 -25.76 11.63 15.02
N GLY A 191 -26.98 11.99 14.63
CA GLY A 191 -27.82 12.93 15.37
C GLY A 191 -28.19 12.42 16.77
N GLU A 192 -28.62 11.16 16.88
CA GLU A 192 -28.98 10.53 18.15
C GLU A 192 -27.76 10.42 19.11
N LEU A 193 -26.61 9.98 18.61
CA LEU A 193 -25.39 9.89 19.40
C LEU A 193 -24.94 11.26 19.92
N LYS A 194 -25.00 12.28 19.07
CA LYS A 194 -24.66 13.65 19.47
C LYS A 194 -25.61 14.16 20.56
N THR A 195 -26.91 13.96 20.38
CA THR A 195 -27.93 14.48 21.30
C THR A 195 -27.95 13.74 22.63
N LYS A 196 -27.90 12.41 22.60
CA LYS A 196 -28.06 11.57 23.80
C LYS A 196 -26.78 11.30 24.55
N MET A 197 -25.63 11.28 23.85
CA MET A 197 -24.37 10.87 24.44
C MET A 197 -23.26 11.94 24.34
N GLY A 198 -23.51 13.06 23.65
CA GLY A 198 -22.50 14.09 23.42
C GLY A 198 -21.32 13.59 22.56
N ARG A 199 -21.47 12.47 21.84
CA ARG A 199 -20.40 11.86 21.05
C ARG A 199 -20.61 12.12 19.56
N PRO A 200 -19.58 12.64 18.85
CA PRO A 200 -19.66 12.79 17.40
C PRO A 200 -19.50 11.43 16.72
N MET A 201 -20.34 11.15 15.76
CA MET A 201 -20.11 10.13 14.72
C MET A 201 -19.66 10.87 13.47
N ILE A 202 -18.52 10.51 12.94
CA ILE A 202 -17.90 11.18 11.78
C ILE A 202 -17.84 10.24 10.58
N ILE A 203 -17.73 10.82 9.38
CA ILE A 203 -17.39 10.04 8.19
C ILE A 203 -15.93 9.62 8.23
N GLY A 204 -15.62 8.37 7.87
CA GLY A 204 -14.25 7.85 7.88
C GLY A 204 -13.36 8.57 6.88
N ARG A 205 -12.10 8.80 7.26
CA ARG A 205 -11.07 9.31 6.35
C ARG A 205 -10.54 8.18 5.49
N SER A 206 -10.57 8.39 4.17
CA SER A 206 -10.30 7.31 3.23
C SER A 206 -9.49 7.78 2.04
N ALA A 207 -8.60 6.91 1.56
CA ALA A 207 -7.86 7.13 0.31
C ALA A 207 -8.72 6.85 -0.94
N ASN A 208 -10.04 6.90 -0.83
CA ASN A 208 -10.95 6.92 -1.96
C ASN A 208 -11.20 8.36 -2.42
N HIS A 209 -11.08 8.60 -3.71
CA HIS A 209 -11.18 9.95 -4.27
C HIS A 209 -12.62 10.38 -4.41
N THR A 210 -12.99 11.54 -3.91
CA THR A 210 -14.29 12.16 -4.10
C THR A 210 -14.31 13.18 -5.24
N ALA A 211 -13.13 13.54 -5.74
CA ALA A 211 -12.93 14.40 -6.90
C ALA A 211 -11.76 13.88 -7.74
N LYS A 212 -11.59 14.42 -8.94
CA LYS A 212 -10.44 14.12 -9.81
C LYS A 212 -9.15 14.68 -9.22
N ILE A 213 -8.07 13.89 -9.29
CA ILE A 213 -6.73 14.32 -8.88
C ILE A 213 -5.70 13.91 -9.94
N GLY A 214 -5.18 14.86 -10.70
CA GLY A 214 -4.33 14.57 -11.86
C GLY A 214 -5.07 13.71 -12.89
N THR A 215 -4.50 12.56 -13.22
CA THR A 215 -5.10 11.57 -14.13
C THR A 215 -6.05 10.59 -13.42
N ARG A 216 -6.10 10.59 -12.10
CA ARG A 216 -6.92 9.68 -11.29
C ARG A 216 -8.35 10.21 -11.17
N GLY A 217 -9.33 9.36 -11.47
CA GLY A 217 -10.76 9.70 -11.41
C GLY A 217 -11.33 9.60 -10.00
N PRO A 218 -12.56 10.09 -9.80
CA PRO A 218 -13.30 9.89 -8.55
C PRO A 218 -13.79 8.45 -8.40
N CYS A 219 -14.08 8.05 -7.17
CA CYS A 219 -14.68 6.77 -6.84
C CYS A 219 -16.05 6.61 -7.52
N GLN A 220 -16.28 5.47 -8.15
CA GLN A 220 -17.53 5.12 -8.82
C GLN A 220 -18.48 4.29 -7.94
N PHE A 221 -18.18 4.15 -6.64
CA PHE A 221 -18.99 3.43 -5.64
C PHE A 221 -19.36 1.99 -6.02
N ARG A 222 -18.49 1.30 -6.76
CA ARG A 222 -18.73 -0.04 -7.34
C ARG A 222 -18.51 -1.19 -6.35
N ASN A 223 -17.98 -0.93 -5.16
CA ASN A 223 -17.61 -1.92 -4.13
C ASN A 223 -16.68 -3.04 -4.62
N LYS A 224 -15.80 -2.76 -5.59
CA LYS A 224 -14.85 -3.71 -6.18
C LYS A 224 -13.39 -3.31 -5.96
N CYS A 225 -13.11 -2.54 -4.92
CA CYS A 225 -11.79 -1.94 -4.72
C CYS A 225 -10.67 -2.98 -4.57
N HIS A 226 -10.94 -4.13 -3.96
CA HIS A 226 -9.95 -5.20 -3.76
C HIS A 226 -9.61 -6.00 -5.03
N GLN A 227 -10.31 -5.74 -6.12
CA GLN A 227 -10.06 -6.35 -7.43
C GLN A 227 -9.19 -5.46 -8.35
N GLY A 228 -8.79 -4.28 -7.85
CA GLY A 228 -8.21 -3.20 -8.64
C GLY A 228 -9.28 -2.21 -9.12
N CYS A 229 -8.90 -0.96 -9.37
CA CYS A 229 -9.82 0.07 -9.82
C CYS A 229 -9.39 0.66 -11.17
N PRO A 230 -10.12 0.40 -12.27
CA PRO A 230 -9.77 0.92 -13.59
C PRO A 230 -9.93 2.43 -13.70
N PHE A 231 -10.66 3.06 -12.77
CA PHE A 231 -10.84 4.51 -12.70
C PHE A 231 -9.78 5.20 -11.85
N SER A 232 -8.85 4.44 -11.24
CA SER A 232 -7.92 4.97 -10.22
C SER A 232 -8.62 5.71 -9.09
N GLY A 233 -9.83 5.29 -8.73
CA GLY A 233 -10.70 5.97 -7.75
C GLY A 233 -10.27 5.81 -6.30
N TYR A 234 -9.11 5.18 -6.04
CA TYR A 234 -8.46 5.13 -4.75
C TYR A 234 -6.93 5.09 -4.91
N PHE A 235 -6.22 5.44 -3.85
CA PHE A 235 -4.76 5.38 -3.83
C PHE A 235 -4.25 3.93 -3.80
N SER A 236 -3.39 3.61 -4.77
CA SER A 236 -2.50 2.45 -4.76
C SER A 236 -1.16 2.84 -5.38
N SER A 237 -0.10 2.07 -5.14
CA SER A 237 1.19 2.31 -5.79
C SER A 237 1.05 2.26 -7.32
N ASN A 238 0.28 1.29 -7.85
CA ASN A 238 0.03 1.14 -9.29
C ASN A 238 -0.70 2.35 -9.90
N ALA A 239 -1.62 2.97 -9.16
CA ALA A 239 -2.42 4.08 -9.67
C ALA A 239 -1.77 5.46 -9.45
N ALA A 240 -0.81 5.58 -8.53
CA ALA A 240 -0.33 6.88 -8.07
C ALA A 240 1.20 7.01 -8.07
N THR A 241 1.90 6.37 -7.14
CA THR A 241 3.34 6.60 -6.95
C THR A 241 4.20 6.03 -8.08
N LEU A 242 3.89 4.84 -8.58
CA LEU A 242 4.65 4.27 -9.69
C LEU A 242 4.47 5.05 -10.99
N PRO A 243 3.25 5.44 -11.42
CA PRO A 243 3.10 6.34 -12.57
C PRO A 243 3.85 7.66 -12.44
N ALA A 244 3.86 8.28 -11.25
CA ALA A 244 4.62 9.49 -11.00
C ALA A 244 6.14 9.26 -11.14
N ALA A 245 6.63 8.16 -10.58
CA ALA A 245 8.04 7.78 -10.70
C ALA A 245 8.44 7.49 -12.16
N PHE A 246 7.62 6.76 -12.91
CA PHE A 246 7.86 6.49 -14.34
C PHE A 246 7.87 7.77 -15.20
N ALA A 247 6.99 8.73 -14.89
CA ALA A 247 6.92 9.99 -15.63
C ALA A 247 8.22 10.80 -15.57
N THR A 248 9.08 10.57 -14.59
CA THR A 248 10.40 11.22 -14.48
C THR A 248 11.44 10.70 -15.48
N GLY A 249 11.24 9.51 -16.03
CA GLY A 249 12.24 8.79 -16.85
C GLY A 249 13.40 8.19 -16.04
N ASN A 250 13.42 8.32 -14.72
CA ASN A 250 14.51 7.87 -13.85
C ASN A 250 14.25 6.53 -13.16
N LEU A 251 13.06 5.92 -13.36
CA LEU A 251 12.70 4.65 -12.73
C LEU A 251 12.98 3.46 -13.65
N THR A 252 13.68 2.46 -13.12
CA THR A 252 13.74 1.10 -13.67
C THR A 252 12.98 0.17 -12.72
N LEU A 253 11.90 -0.44 -13.18
CA LEU A 253 11.18 -1.47 -12.43
C LEU A 253 11.69 -2.85 -12.82
N ARG A 254 12.04 -3.67 -11.84
CA ARG A 254 12.49 -5.05 -12.02
C ARG A 254 11.59 -5.99 -11.20
N PRO A 255 10.51 -6.52 -11.77
CA PRO A 255 9.71 -7.57 -11.14
C PRO A 255 10.48 -8.91 -11.14
N ASP A 256 9.93 -9.91 -10.45
CA ASP A 256 10.48 -11.26 -10.32
C ASP A 256 11.90 -11.28 -9.73
N ALA A 257 12.24 -10.28 -8.93
CA ALA A 257 13.55 -10.05 -8.33
C ALA A 257 13.51 -10.20 -6.81
N ILE A 258 13.82 -11.38 -6.31
CA ILE A 258 13.83 -11.67 -4.86
C ILE A 258 15.15 -11.15 -4.28
N THR A 259 15.10 -10.06 -3.55
CA THR A 259 16.29 -9.58 -2.82
C THR A 259 16.63 -10.54 -1.70
N THR A 260 17.82 -11.15 -1.77
CA THR A 260 18.29 -12.19 -0.86
C THR A 260 19.34 -11.69 0.12
N GLU A 261 20.08 -10.64 -0.26
CA GLU A 261 21.20 -10.14 0.53
C GLU A 261 21.41 -8.65 0.30
N ILE A 262 21.79 -7.94 1.37
CA ILE A 262 22.35 -6.59 1.29
C ILE A 262 23.86 -6.71 1.21
N LEU A 263 24.45 -6.20 0.14
CA LEU A 263 25.89 -6.16 -0.04
C LEU A 263 26.46 -5.07 0.85
N TYR A 264 27.06 -5.49 1.95
CA TYR A 264 27.62 -4.62 2.97
C TYR A 264 29.14 -4.47 2.80
N ASP A 265 29.61 -3.25 2.86
CA ASP A 265 31.02 -2.92 2.86
C ASP A 265 31.51 -2.76 4.31
N LYS A 266 32.34 -3.68 4.75
CA LYS A 266 32.85 -3.70 6.13
C LYS A 266 33.83 -2.56 6.42
N GLU A 267 34.55 -2.07 5.41
CA GLU A 267 35.54 -1.00 5.57
C GLU A 267 34.87 0.36 5.77
N THR A 268 33.83 0.63 4.98
CA THR A 268 33.10 1.90 5.05
C THR A 268 31.92 1.85 6.01
N GLY A 269 31.49 0.67 6.47
CA GLY A 269 30.31 0.49 7.30
C GLY A 269 29.00 0.79 6.58
N ARG A 270 28.92 0.65 5.25
CA ARG A 270 27.77 1.05 4.44
C ARG A 270 27.26 -0.09 3.55
N ALA A 271 25.95 -0.06 3.26
CA ALA A 271 25.40 -0.84 2.18
C ALA A 271 25.89 -0.27 0.84
N LYS A 272 26.35 -1.13 -0.07
CA LYS A 272 26.82 -0.77 -1.42
C LYS A 272 25.91 -1.29 -2.52
N GLY A 273 24.92 -2.12 -2.19
CA GLY A 273 24.02 -2.72 -3.16
C GLY A 273 23.24 -3.88 -2.57
N VAL A 274 22.62 -4.64 -3.45
CA VAL A 274 21.88 -5.86 -3.09
C VAL A 274 22.17 -6.99 -4.07
N ARG A 275 21.99 -8.23 -3.61
CA ARG A 275 21.94 -9.43 -4.45
C ARG A 275 20.49 -9.88 -4.56
N ILE A 276 20.07 -10.22 -5.77
CA ILE A 276 18.75 -10.78 -6.04
C ILE A 276 18.88 -12.21 -6.58
N LEU A 277 17.81 -12.97 -6.42
CA LEU A 277 17.50 -14.18 -7.16
C LEU A 277 16.37 -13.84 -8.13
N ASP A 278 16.61 -14.02 -9.42
CA ASP A 278 15.56 -13.96 -10.44
C ASP A 278 14.68 -15.20 -10.34
N SER A 279 13.39 -15.04 -10.07
CA SER A 279 12.47 -16.17 -9.84
C SER A 279 12.13 -16.96 -11.10
N ASN A 280 12.37 -16.40 -12.30
CA ASN A 280 12.10 -17.07 -13.58
C ASN A 280 13.29 -17.91 -14.04
N THR A 281 14.52 -17.44 -13.79
CA THR A 281 15.74 -18.09 -14.30
C THR A 281 16.52 -18.82 -13.21
N ASN A 282 16.24 -18.56 -11.92
CA ASN A 282 17.00 -19.00 -10.76
C ASN A 282 18.47 -18.53 -10.79
N LEU A 283 18.78 -17.47 -11.51
CA LEU A 283 20.11 -16.87 -11.54
C LEU A 283 20.20 -15.73 -10.51
N THR A 284 21.40 -15.55 -9.96
CA THR A 284 21.67 -14.44 -9.07
C THR A 284 22.26 -13.27 -9.83
N GLU A 285 21.82 -12.06 -9.49
CA GLU A 285 22.32 -10.81 -10.03
C GLU A 285 22.66 -9.85 -8.88
N GLU A 286 23.58 -8.95 -9.13
CA GLU A 286 23.94 -7.90 -8.15
C GLU A 286 23.65 -6.52 -8.74
N TYR A 287 23.09 -5.66 -7.90
CA TYR A 287 22.81 -4.25 -8.20
C TYR A 287 23.53 -3.38 -7.17
N TYR A 288 24.13 -2.29 -7.62
CA TYR A 288 24.93 -1.41 -6.80
C TYR A 288 24.36 -0.01 -6.78
N ALA A 289 24.34 0.64 -5.61
CA ALA A 289 23.90 2.02 -5.44
C ALA A 289 24.48 2.65 -4.17
N LYS A 290 24.42 3.99 -4.11
CA LYS A 290 24.80 4.76 -2.91
C LYS A 290 23.69 4.76 -1.85
N ILE A 291 22.43 4.59 -2.28
CA ILE A 291 21.25 4.56 -1.42
C ILE A 291 20.57 3.21 -1.59
N VAL A 292 20.33 2.52 -0.49
CA VAL A 292 19.53 1.29 -0.45
C VAL A 292 18.38 1.51 0.52
N PHE A 293 17.16 1.47 0.01
CA PHE A 293 15.91 1.57 0.76
C PHE A 293 15.23 0.20 0.84
N LEU A 294 14.86 -0.24 2.05
CA LEU A 294 14.25 -1.54 2.33
C LEU A 294 12.81 -1.38 2.83
#